data_ded61bd329d9b975e7c00635bdc9e199
#
_entry.id   ded61bd329d9b975e7c00635bdc9e199
#
_cell.length_a   1.000
_cell.length_b   1.000
_cell.length_c   1.000
_cell.angle_alpha   90.00
_cell.angle_beta   90.00
_cell.angle_gamma   90.00
#
_symmetry.space_group_name_H-M   'P 1'
#
loop_
_entity.id
_entity.type
_entity.pdbx_description
1 polymer ?
#
loop_
_entity_poly.entity_id
_entity_poly.type
_entity_poly.pdbx_seq_one_letter_code
_entity_poly.pdbx_strand_id
1 'polypeptide(L)'
;MKEGKCRNCGSRDIMADIEVRDDGRNGSHPLRVVIEEPEPPKHGRIWVQEQSSGDLRAWICTKCGYTELYTNNLEELTDSYNKSH
;
A
#
# COMPACT_ATOMS: atom_id res chain seq x y z
N MET A 1 2.60 14.59 -4.95
CA MET A 1 1.90 15.38 -3.91
C MET A 1 2.56 15.36 -2.55
N LYS A 2 3.54 14.52 -2.33
CA LYS A 2 4.29 14.55 -1.07
C LYS A 2 5.01 15.86 -0.83
N GLU A 3 5.31 16.58 -1.89
CA GLU A 3 5.91 17.92 -1.84
C GLU A 3 4.92 19.01 -1.39
N GLY A 4 3.66 18.66 -1.15
CA GLY A 4 2.65 19.57 -0.66
C GLY A 4 1.95 20.43 -1.70
N LYS A 5 2.03 20.01 -2.95
CA LYS A 5 1.39 20.72 -4.06
C LYS A 5 0.63 19.73 -4.95
N CYS A 6 -0.59 20.10 -5.31
CA CYS A 6 -1.41 19.27 -6.18
C CYS A 6 -0.91 19.35 -7.62
N ARG A 7 -0.72 18.20 -8.23
CA ARG A 7 -0.29 18.10 -9.64
C ARG A 7 -1.40 18.48 -10.62
N ASN A 8 -2.64 18.39 -10.18
CA ASN A 8 -3.78 18.66 -11.04
C ASN A 8 -4.15 20.15 -11.08
N CYS A 9 -4.29 20.78 -9.91
CA CYS A 9 -4.75 22.16 -9.85
C CYS A 9 -3.74 23.14 -9.27
N GLY A 10 -2.61 22.67 -8.77
CA GLY A 10 -1.57 23.52 -8.20
C GLY A 10 -1.82 24.02 -6.79
N SER A 11 -2.92 23.63 -6.16
CA SER A 11 -3.24 24.03 -4.80
C SER A 11 -2.24 23.44 -3.80
N ARG A 12 -2.03 24.13 -2.70
CA ARG A 12 -1.22 23.64 -1.59
C ARG A 12 -2.06 23.09 -0.45
N ASP A 13 -3.37 23.03 -0.61
CA ASP A 13 -4.29 22.51 0.42
C ASP A 13 -4.38 20.99 0.30
N ILE A 14 -3.39 20.33 0.85
CA ILE A 14 -3.23 18.88 0.74
C ILE A 14 -3.43 18.23 2.10
N MET A 15 -4.35 17.25 2.17
CA MET A 15 -4.42 16.34 3.30
C MET A 15 -3.37 15.27 3.07
N ALA A 16 -2.42 15.16 3.98
CA ALA A 16 -1.25 14.31 3.82
C ALA A 16 -1.35 13.06 4.68
N ASP A 17 -0.81 11.96 4.18
CA ASP A 17 -0.61 10.72 4.92
C ASP A 17 -1.90 10.18 5.53
N ILE A 18 -2.95 10.16 4.74
CA ILE A 18 -4.26 9.67 5.16
C ILE A 18 -4.31 8.15 4.98
N GLU A 19 -4.74 7.45 6.01
CA GLU A 19 -4.88 6.01 5.94
C GLU A 19 -6.04 5.61 5.02
N VAL A 20 -5.78 4.69 4.11
CA VAL A 20 -6.79 4.14 3.23
C VAL A 20 -7.32 2.86 3.87
N ARG A 21 -8.63 2.78 4.05
CA ARG A 21 -9.26 1.64 4.72
C ARG A 21 -10.33 1.02 3.85
N ASP A 22 -10.54 -0.27 4.07
CA ASP A 22 -11.66 -1.00 3.49
C ASP A 22 -12.86 -0.91 4.45
N ASP A 23 -13.97 -0.40 3.95
CA ASP A 23 -15.20 -0.25 4.73
C ASP A 23 -16.09 -1.49 4.57
N GLY A 24 -15.53 -2.66 4.88
CA GLY A 24 -16.21 -3.94 4.71
C GLY A 24 -17.24 -4.23 5.81
N ARG A 25 -17.99 -5.33 5.61
CA ARG A 25 -19.07 -5.74 6.52
C ARG A 25 -18.60 -6.09 7.93
N ASN A 26 -17.38 -6.55 8.06
CA ASN A 26 -16.82 -6.99 9.33
C ASN A 26 -15.97 -5.91 9.99
N GLY A 27 -16.23 -4.66 9.66
CA GLY A 27 -15.48 -3.55 10.17
C GLY A 27 -14.46 -3.03 9.18
N SER A 28 -13.82 -1.96 9.56
CA SER A 28 -12.85 -1.26 8.72
C SER A 28 -11.46 -1.86 8.91
N HIS A 29 -10.81 -2.20 7.80
CA HIS A 29 -9.44 -2.74 7.81
C HIS A 29 -8.54 -1.87 6.95
N PRO A 30 -7.25 -1.72 7.32
CA PRO A 30 -6.32 -1.01 6.45
C PRO A 30 -6.21 -1.70 5.10
N LEU A 31 -6.27 -0.92 4.02
CA LEU A 31 -5.99 -1.43 2.68
C LEU A 31 -4.49 -1.59 2.51
N ARG A 32 -4.09 -2.74 1.98
CA ARG A 32 -2.68 -3.09 1.85
C ARG A 32 -2.37 -3.62 0.48
N VAL A 33 -1.13 -3.38 0.08
CA VAL A 33 -0.53 -4.12 -1.03
C VAL A 33 0.10 -5.37 -0.44
N VAL A 34 -0.18 -6.53 -1.03
CA VAL A 34 0.34 -7.81 -0.56
C VAL A 34 1.06 -8.49 -1.71
N ILE A 35 2.29 -8.90 -1.46
CA ILE A 35 3.05 -9.71 -2.40
C ILE A 35 3.34 -11.05 -1.74
N GLU A 36 2.80 -12.11 -2.32
CA GLU A 36 3.01 -13.47 -1.82
C GLU A 36 4.26 -14.05 -2.46
N GLU A 37 5.09 -14.65 -1.63
CA GLU A 37 6.27 -15.35 -2.12
C GLU A 37 5.88 -16.72 -2.65
N PRO A 38 6.67 -17.30 -3.60
CA PRO A 38 6.40 -18.62 -4.09
C PRO A 38 6.40 -19.64 -2.96
N GLU A 39 5.54 -20.66 -3.08
CA GLU A 39 5.50 -21.72 -2.08
C GLU A 39 6.85 -22.43 -1.99
N PRO A 40 7.37 -22.61 -0.77
CA PRO A 40 8.58 -23.42 -0.62
C PRO A 40 8.31 -24.87 -0.95
N PRO A 41 9.33 -25.65 -1.34
CA PRO A 41 9.14 -27.08 -1.59
C PRO A 41 8.56 -27.78 -0.37
N LYS A 42 7.61 -28.68 -0.59
CA LYS A 42 6.98 -29.43 0.50
C LYS A 42 7.92 -30.52 0.99
N HIS A 43 8.25 -30.45 2.27
CA HIS A 43 9.13 -31.43 2.91
C HIS A 43 8.41 -32.19 4.03
N GLY A 44 7.10 -32.31 3.93
CA GLY A 44 6.31 -33.06 4.90
C GLY A 44 6.12 -32.37 6.25
N ARG A 45 6.48 -31.10 6.35
CA ARG A 45 6.32 -30.32 7.58
C ARG A 45 5.35 -29.19 7.35
N ILE A 46 4.87 -28.61 8.44
CA ILE A 46 4.09 -27.38 8.38
C ILE A 46 4.96 -26.31 7.77
N TRP A 47 4.47 -25.70 6.71
CA TRP A 47 5.14 -24.58 6.08
C TRP A 47 4.21 -23.38 6.08
N VAL A 48 4.79 -22.20 6.16
CA VAL A 48 4.04 -20.95 6.14
C VAL A 48 4.44 -20.22 4.87
N GLN A 49 3.44 -19.79 4.12
CA GLN A 49 3.68 -18.94 2.97
C GLN A 49 4.08 -17.57 3.45
N GLU A 50 5.25 -17.12 3.04
CA GLU A 50 5.70 -15.79 3.40
C GLU A 50 4.99 -14.74 2.57
N GLN A 51 4.62 -13.67 3.22
CA GLN A 51 3.98 -12.53 2.59
C GLN A 51 4.68 -11.27 3.02
N SER A 52 4.83 -10.36 2.06
CA SER A 52 5.23 -8.99 2.38
C SER A 52 4.07 -8.06 2.09
N SER A 53 3.83 -7.13 2.96
CA SER A 53 2.72 -6.20 2.78
C SER A 53 3.14 -4.77 3.09
N GLY A 54 2.47 -3.83 2.46
CA GLY A 54 2.63 -2.42 2.72
C GLY A 54 1.28 -1.73 2.81
N ASP A 55 1.17 -0.78 3.72
CA ASP A 55 -0.05 -0.01 3.88
C ASP A 55 -0.14 1.06 2.79
N LEU A 56 -1.37 1.33 2.35
CA LEU A 56 -1.63 2.42 1.43
C LEU A 56 -1.87 3.71 2.20
N ARG A 57 -1.25 4.78 1.73
CA ARG A 57 -1.42 6.12 2.27
C ARG A 57 -1.80 7.06 1.15
N ALA A 58 -2.69 7.99 1.44
CA ALA A 58 -3.25 8.90 0.45
C ALA A 58 -2.86 10.34 0.74
N TRP A 59 -2.56 11.06 -0.33
CA TRP A 59 -2.42 12.52 -0.31
C TRP A 59 -3.54 13.07 -1.17
N ILE A 60 -4.38 13.91 -0.58
CA ILE A 60 -5.64 14.33 -1.20
C ILE A 60 -5.69 15.85 -1.27
N CYS A 61 -5.90 16.38 -2.47
CA CYS A 61 -6.13 17.81 -2.65
C CYS A 61 -7.55 18.17 -2.19
N THR A 62 -7.66 19.10 -1.23
CA THR A 62 -8.97 19.50 -0.73
C THR A 62 -9.73 20.40 -1.69
N LYS A 63 -9.05 20.93 -2.72
CA LYS A 63 -9.68 21.85 -3.68
C LYS A 63 -10.32 21.12 -4.85
N CYS A 64 -9.65 20.10 -5.40
CA CYS A 64 -10.14 19.40 -6.59
C CYS A 64 -10.37 17.92 -6.37
N GLY A 65 -9.94 17.35 -5.23
CA GLY A 65 -10.11 15.93 -4.93
C GLY A 65 -9.09 15.01 -5.57
N TYR A 66 -8.12 15.56 -6.29
CA TYR A 66 -7.05 14.73 -6.86
C TYR A 66 -6.31 13.99 -5.75
N THR A 67 -6.13 12.69 -5.94
CA THR A 67 -5.57 11.82 -4.90
C THR A 67 -4.44 11.00 -5.47
N GLU A 68 -3.32 10.95 -4.74
CA GLU A 68 -2.23 10.04 -5.05
C GLU A 68 -2.07 9.05 -3.90
N LEU A 69 -1.85 7.78 -4.27
CA LEU A 69 -1.64 6.71 -3.30
C LEU A 69 -0.15 6.33 -3.27
N TYR A 70 0.35 6.12 -2.08
CA TYR A 70 1.71 5.67 -1.85
C TYR A 70 1.68 4.44 -0.95
N THR A 71 2.62 3.54 -1.18
CA THR A 71 2.75 2.30 -0.42
C THR A 71 4.00 2.40 0.45
N ASN A 72 3.87 2.03 1.71
CA ASN A 72 5.04 1.93 2.58
C ASN A 72 5.68 0.55 2.46
N ASN A 73 6.76 0.31 3.23
CA ASN A 73 7.46 -0.98 3.27
C ASN A 73 7.97 -1.43 1.90
N LEU A 74 8.47 -0.50 1.11
CA LEU A 74 8.87 -0.77 -0.27
C LEU A 74 10.02 -1.76 -0.37
N GLU A 75 10.95 -1.75 0.58
CA GLU A 75 12.11 -2.63 0.55
C GLU A 75 11.71 -4.11 0.61
N GLU A 76 10.86 -4.47 1.58
CA GLU A 76 10.36 -5.84 1.68
C GLU A 76 9.50 -6.24 0.49
N LEU A 77 8.64 -5.34 0.04
CA LEU A 77 7.78 -5.61 -1.11
C LEU A 77 8.62 -5.86 -2.37
N THR A 78 9.64 -5.05 -2.57
CA THR A 78 10.53 -5.20 -3.71
C THR A 78 11.28 -6.51 -3.67
N ASP A 79 11.78 -6.89 -2.49
CA ASP A 79 12.47 -8.16 -2.33
C ASP A 79 11.56 -9.35 -2.63
N SER A 80 10.33 -9.32 -2.10
CA SER A 80 9.38 -10.38 -2.36
C SER A 80 8.98 -10.47 -3.83
N TYR A 81 8.79 -9.32 -4.46
CA TYR A 81 8.48 -9.27 -5.88
C TYR A 81 9.61 -9.88 -6.72
N ASN A 82 10.86 -9.54 -6.40
CA ASN A 82 12.01 -10.05 -7.14
C ASN A 82 12.20 -11.56 -6.95
N LYS A 83 11.84 -12.10 -5.80
CA LYS A 83 11.85 -13.55 -5.58
C LYS A 83 10.79 -14.28 -6.40
N SER A 84 9.68 -13.62 -6.68
CA SER A 84 8.56 -14.21 -7.42
C SER A 84 8.66 -14.02 -8.92
N HIS A 85 9.48 -13.13 -9.35
CA HIS A 85 9.65 -12.74 -10.75
C HIS A 85 11.13 -12.69 -11.13
#